data_948f6a9eb70109665faab5551fb80324
#
_entry.id   948f6a9eb70109665faab5551fb80324
#
_cell.length_a   1.000
_cell.length_b   1.000
_cell.length_c   1.000
_cell.angle_alpha   90.00
_cell.angle_beta   90.00
_cell.angle_gamma   90.00
#
_symmetry.space_group_name_H-M   'P 1'
#
loop_
_entity.id
_entity.type
_entity.pdbx_description
1 polymer ?
#
loop_
_entity_poly.entity_id
_entity_poly.type
_entity_poly.pdbx_seq_one_letter_code
_entity_poly.pdbx_strand_id
1 'polypeptide(L)'
;KDGRKLKAWLPGGASTDFLTASDEHLDLPMDFEPIMKAGSRLGTCLIMVVDEAQDMVSLSLNLQKFFARESCGWCTPCRDGLPWGVKTLHAIDTGNGQPVDIDVLRQLTKDLWLGKTFCAHAPGAVEPLQSALKYFLPEFEAKIGNNVVPEEQLSPTGVPSFANSEKVEVYQPVKATNGQSV
;
A
#
# COMPACT_ATOMS: atom_id res chain seq x y z
N LYS A 1 -14.77 20.19 1.10
CA LYS A 1 -15.78 20.33 0.03
C LYS A 1 -16.95 19.45 0.39
N ASP A 2 -18.16 19.89 0.23
CA ASP A 2 -19.41 19.16 0.50
C ASP A 2 -19.63 18.72 1.98
N GLY A 3 -18.99 19.39 2.94
CA GLY A 3 -19.13 19.11 4.37
C GLY A 3 -18.50 17.80 4.87
N ARG A 4 -17.77 17.08 4.01
CA ARG A 4 -17.05 15.85 4.40
C ARG A 4 -15.89 16.16 5.33
N LYS A 5 -15.68 15.27 6.29
CA LYS A 5 -14.62 15.38 7.28
C LYS A 5 -13.30 14.84 6.74
N LEU A 6 -12.21 15.40 7.25
CA LEU A 6 -10.88 14.85 7.04
C LEU A 6 -10.77 13.50 7.75
N LYS A 7 -10.18 12.52 7.09
CA LYS A 7 -9.88 11.18 7.62
C LYS A 7 -8.39 10.99 7.88
N ALA A 8 -7.59 11.33 6.89
CA ALA A 8 -6.14 11.21 6.92
C ALA A 8 -5.49 12.19 5.96
N TRP A 9 -4.19 12.35 6.07
CA TRP A 9 -3.38 13.13 5.15
C TRP A 9 -1.95 12.62 5.08
N LEU A 10 -1.29 12.89 3.97
CA LEU A 10 0.11 12.58 3.72
C LEU A 10 0.87 13.91 3.61
N PRO A 11 1.85 14.19 4.48
CA PRO A 11 2.54 15.49 4.49
C PRO A 11 3.55 15.67 3.37
N GLY A 12 4.07 14.57 2.83
CA GLY A 12 5.17 14.57 1.85
C GLY A 12 4.88 13.82 0.56
N GLY A 13 3.60 13.54 0.27
CA GLY A 13 3.18 12.80 -0.92
C GLY A 13 3.13 11.29 -0.71
N ALA A 14 2.96 10.58 -1.82
CA ALA A 14 2.63 9.15 -1.85
C ALA A 14 3.65 8.20 -1.19
N SER A 15 4.87 8.65 -0.92
CA SER A 15 5.94 7.85 -0.31
C SER A 15 6.18 8.20 1.16
N THR A 16 5.16 8.69 1.87
CA THR A 16 5.24 9.04 3.29
C THR A 16 4.12 8.36 4.07
N ASP A 17 4.27 8.25 5.39
CA ASP A 17 3.24 7.66 6.24
C ASP A 17 2.02 8.57 6.34
N PHE A 18 0.83 7.95 6.44
CA PHE A 18 -0.41 8.64 6.75
C PHE A 18 -0.37 9.20 8.18
N LEU A 19 -0.85 10.41 8.32
CA LEU A 19 -1.26 11.01 9.59
C LEU A 19 -2.78 11.07 9.64
N THR A 20 -3.35 10.92 10.82
CA THR A 20 -4.81 10.89 11.03
C THR A 20 -5.36 12.30 11.21
N ALA A 21 -6.69 12.44 11.21
CA ALA A 21 -7.37 13.69 11.54
C ALA A 21 -7.53 13.90 13.06
N SER A 22 -6.62 13.36 13.89
CA SER A 22 -6.58 13.65 15.32
C SER A 22 -6.01 15.05 15.58
N ASP A 23 -6.42 15.69 16.67
CA ASP A 23 -5.91 17.02 17.04
C ASP A 23 -4.38 17.02 17.17
N GLU A 24 -3.81 15.93 17.70
CA GLU A 24 -2.35 15.76 17.79
C GLU A 24 -1.65 15.88 16.42
N HIS A 25 -2.24 15.34 15.35
CA HIS A 25 -1.66 15.39 14.02
C HIS A 25 -2.03 16.67 13.26
N LEU A 26 -3.17 17.29 13.57
CA LEU A 26 -3.62 18.51 12.87
C LEU A 26 -2.90 19.76 13.37
N ASP A 27 -2.52 19.79 14.66
CA ASP A 27 -1.82 20.91 15.27
C ASP A 27 -0.29 20.88 15.08
N LEU A 28 0.22 19.87 14.32
CA LEU A 28 1.65 19.77 14.05
C LEU A 28 2.15 20.95 13.23
N PRO A 29 3.23 21.61 13.67
CA PRO A 29 3.94 22.54 12.79
C PRO A 29 4.39 21.83 11.51
N MET A 30 4.19 22.47 10.36
CA MET A 30 4.64 21.97 9.05
C MET A 30 6.15 22.18 8.89
N ASP A 31 6.91 21.48 9.71
CA ASP A 31 8.36 21.47 9.73
C ASP A 31 8.88 20.04 9.78
N PHE A 32 10.15 19.83 9.41
CA PHE A 32 10.76 18.50 9.28
C PHE A 32 10.74 17.71 10.58
N GLU A 33 11.16 18.34 11.68
CA GLU A 33 11.30 17.65 12.97
C GLU A 33 9.96 17.25 13.60
N PRO A 34 8.93 18.12 13.69
CA PRO A 34 7.62 17.73 14.20
C PRO A 34 6.96 16.61 13.41
N ILE A 35 6.99 16.69 12.09
CA ILE A 35 6.41 15.67 11.22
C ILE A 35 7.16 14.33 11.35
N MET A 36 8.48 14.36 11.48
CA MET A 36 9.29 13.17 11.70
C MET A 36 8.99 12.53 13.07
N LYS A 37 8.83 13.33 14.13
CA LYS A 37 8.44 12.83 15.45
C LYS A 37 7.04 12.21 15.47
N ALA A 38 6.14 12.70 14.63
CA ALA A 38 4.80 12.12 14.45
C ALA A 38 4.82 10.80 13.63
N GLY A 39 5.98 10.39 13.13
CA GLY A 39 6.15 9.13 12.41
C GLY A 39 5.94 9.21 10.90
N SER A 40 6.02 10.44 10.33
CA SER A 40 5.98 10.65 8.88
C SER A 40 7.14 11.55 8.45
N ARG A 41 7.10 12.14 7.27
CA ARG A 41 8.11 13.08 6.78
C ARG A 41 7.53 14.04 5.74
N LEU A 42 8.08 15.25 5.68
CA LEU A 42 7.62 16.25 4.72
C LEU A 42 7.92 15.89 3.26
N GLY A 43 8.97 15.10 3.01
CA GLY A 43 9.33 14.70 1.64
C GLY A 43 9.40 15.88 0.69
N THR A 44 8.51 15.90 -0.30
CA THR A 44 8.37 16.97 -1.29
C THR A 44 7.45 18.12 -0.85
N CYS A 45 6.93 18.09 0.37
CA CYS A 45 5.89 18.97 0.88
C CYS A 45 4.58 18.95 0.06
N LEU A 46 4.33 17.86 -0.68
CA LEU A 46 3.07 17.66 -1.37
C LEU A 46 2.04 17.09 -0.40
N ILE A 47 1.15 17.93 0.08
CA ILE A 47 0.08 17.49 0.98
C ILE A 47 -1.01 16.79 0.17
N MET A 48 -1.28 15.53 0.50
CA MET A 48 -2.42 14.78 -0.02
C MET A 48 -3.46 14.61 1.09
N VAL A 49 -4.69 15.03 0.82
CA VAL A 49 -5.79 15.03 1.80
C VAL A 49 -6.77 13.91 1.46
N VAL A 50 -7.16 13.13 2.46
CA VAL A 50 -8.07 12.01 2.36
C VAL A 50 -9.30 12.29 3.20
N ASP A 51 -10.48 12.35 2.61
CA ASP A 51 -11.74 12.53 3.31
C ASP A 51 -12.36 11.21 3.79
N GLU A 52 -13.42 11.31 4.60
CA GLU A 52 -14.10 10.16 5.20
C GLU A 52 -14.78 9.22 4.20
N ALA A 53 -15.03 9.68 2.97
CA ALA A 53 -15.64 8.88 1.91
C ALA A 53 -14.62 7.97 1.20
N GLN A 54 -13.31 8.22 1.40
CA GLN A 54 -12.27 7.42 0.78
C GLN A 54 -12.06 6.10 1.53
N ASP A 55 -11.98 5.03 0.77
CA ASP A 55 -11.64 3.69 1.25
C ASP A 55 -10.13 3.54 1.32
N MET A 56 -9.60 3.18 2.50
CA MET A 56 -8.15 3.10 2.71
C MET A 56 -7.52 1.89 2.05
N VAL A 57 -8.27 0.80 1.83
CA VAL A 57 -7.77 -0.38 1.11
C VAL A 57 -7.59 -0.04 -0.36
N SER A 58 -8.62 0.53 -1.00
CA SER A 58 -8.57 0.94 -2.40
C SER A 58 -7.51 2.02 -2.65
N LEU A 59 -7.35 2.96 -1.71
CA LEU A 59 -6.29 3.98 -1.79
C LEU A 59 -4.90 3.34 -1.68
N SER A 60 -4.68 2.46 -0.71
CA SER A 60 -3.42 1.73 -0.55
C SER A 60 -3.10 0.89 -1.79
N LEU A 61 -4.10 0.21 -2.36
CA LEU A 61 -3.96 -0.54 -3.60
C LEU A 61 -3.52 0.36 -4.76
N ASN A 62 -4.12 1.55 -4.89
CA ASN A 62 -3.74 2.50 -5.93
C ASN A 62 -2.29 2.97 -5.79
N LEU A 63 -1.86 3.31 -4.57
CA LEU A 63 -0.48 3.69 -4.29
C LEU A 63 0.49 2.53 -4.58
N GLN A 64 0.18 1.31 -4.15
CA GLN A 64 1.03 0.14 -4.41
C GLN A 64 1.13 -0.19 -5.90
N LYS A 65 0.04 -0.05 -6.68
CA LYS A 65 0.06 -0.20 -8.15
C LYS A 65 1.03 0.79 -8.79
N PHE A 66 1.03 2.04 -8.32
CA PHE A 66 1.99 3.05 -8.80
C PHE A 66 3.42 2.60 -8.53
N PHE A 67 3.78 2.27 -7.29
CA PHE A 67 5.14 1.88 -6.94
C PHE A 67 5.59 0.57 -7.62
N ALA A 68 4.69 -0.40 -7.79
CA ALA A 68 5.00 -1.63 -8.50
C ALA A 68 5.34 -1.36 -9.97
N ARG A 69 4.61 -0.45 -10.62
CA ARG A 69 4.84 -0.05 -12.01
C ARG A 69 6.14 0.71 -12.20
N GLU A 70 6.45 1.62 -11.27
CA GLU A 70 7.63 2.49 -11.33
C GLU A 70 8.92 1.81 -10.84
N SER A 71 8.84 0.55 -10.38
CA SER A 71 10.01 -0.22 -9.98
C SER A 71 10.95 -0.44 -11.17
N CYS A 72 12.24 -0.14 -11.00
CA CYS A 72 13.24 -0.41 -12.05
C CYS A 72 13.54 -1.91 -12.23
N GLY A 73 13.04 -2.79 -11.33
CA GLY A 73 13.20 -4.25 -11.40
C GLY A 73 14.57 -4.79 -10.97
N TRP A 74 15.49 -3.96 -10.52
CA TRP A 74 16.86 -4.39 -10.16
C TRP A 74 16.89 -5.28 -8.91
N CYS A 75 16.29 -4.82 -7.82
CA CYS A 75 16.29 -5.55 -6.54
C CYS A 75 15.17 -6.57 -6.50
N THR A 76 15.47 -7.84 -6.26
CA THR A 76 14.47 -8.91 -6.16
C THR A 76 13.33 -8.60 -5.17
N PRO A 77 13.59 -8.13 -3.93
CA PRO A 77 12.50 -7.81 -3.01
C PRO A 77 11.53 -6.76 -3.59
N CYS A 78 12.06 -5.71 -4.22
CA CYS A 78 11.24 -4.66 -4.83
C CYS A 78 10.48 -5.18 -6.04
N ARG A 79 11.18 -5.86 -6.97
CA ARG A 79 10.61 -6.37 -8.23
C ARG A 79 9.47 -7.35 -8.00
N ASP A 80 9.63 -8.24 -7.02
CA ASP A 80 8.68 -9.33 -6.77
C ASP A 80 7.73 -8.99 -5.61
N GLY A 81 8.20 -8.30 -4.57
CA GLY A 81 7.42 -7.97 -3.38
C GLY A 81 6.34 -6.91 -3.63
N LEU A 82 6.63 -5.85 -4.40
CA LEU A 82 5.62 -4.82 -4.69
C LEU A 82 4.43 -5.38 -5.51
N PRO A 83 4.63 -6.15 -6.60
CA PRO A 83 3.53 -6.82 -7.28
C PRO A 83 2.79 -7.83 -6.41
N TRP A 84 3.47 -8.51 -5.48
CA TRP A 84 2.80 -9.37 -4.52
C TRP A 84 1.89 -8.56 -3.59
N GLY A 85 2.36 -7.46 -3.03
CA GLY A 85 1.54 -6.53 -2.25
C GLY A 85 0.31 -6.04 -3.01
N VAL A 86 0.45 -5.71 -4.30
CA VAL A 86 -0.67 -5.34 -5.18
C VAL A 86 -1.70 -6.46 -5.29
N LYS A 87 -1.27 -7.70 -5.51
CA LYS A 87 -2.18 -8.86 -5.60
C LYS A 87 -2.93 -9.10 -4.30
N THR A 88 -2.23 -9.05 -3.17
CA THR A 88 -2.80 -9.23 -1.85
C THR A 88 -3.83 -8.13 -1.53
N LEU A 89 -3.48 -6.86 -1.76
CA LEU A 89 -4.41 -5.75 -1.58
C LEU A 89 -5.63 -5.84 -2.51
N HIS A 90 -5.43 -6.28 -3.74
CA HIS A 90 -6.53 -6.48 -4.68
C HIS A 90 -7.49 -7.59 -4.23
N ALA A 91 -6.96 -8.68 -3.68
CA ALA A 91 -7.79 -9.74 -3.11
C ALA A 91 -8.64 -9.21 -1.94
N ILE A 92 -8.05 -8.44 -1.02
CA ILE A 92 -8.79 -7.79 0.08
C ILE A 92 -9.81 -6.80 -0.46
N ASP A 93 -9.45 -5.93 -1.39
CA ASP A 93 -10.33 -4.89 -1.94
C ASP A 93 -11.56 -5.47 -2.66
N THR A 94 -11.42 -6.63 -3.27
CA THR A 94 -12.52 -7.35 -3.95
C THR A 94 -13.29 -8.32 -3.07
N GLY A 95 -13.00 -8.37 -1.75
CA GLY A 95 -13.68 -9.26 -0.80
C GLY A 95 -13.24 -10.72 -0.88
N ASN A 96 -12.16 -11.02 -1.60
CA ASN A 96 -11.56 -12.35 -1.71
C ASN A 96 -10.34 -12.54 -0.79
N GLY A 97 -10.02 -11.52 0.03
CA GLY A 97 -8.91 -11.55 0.98
C GLY A 97 -9.14 -12.57 2.10
N GLN A 98 -8.05 -13.11 2.61
CA GLN A 98 -8.02 -14.02 3.75
C GLN A 98 -7.41 -13.29 4.96
N PRO A 99 -7.70 -13.71 6.21
CA PRO A 99 -7.06 -13.12 7.39
C PRO A 99 -5.53 -13.10 7.34
N VAL A 100 -4.91 -14.13 6.78
CA VAL A 100 -3.45 -14.24 6.58
C VAL A 100 -2.88 -13.15 5.66
N ASP A 101 -3.70 -12.57 4.78
CA ASP A 101 -3.24 -11.53 3.85
C ASP A 101 -2.80 -10.25 4.57
N ILE A 102 -3.39 -9.95 5.72
CA ILE A 102 -2.95 -8.83 6.58
C ILE A 102 -1.53 -9.09 7.10
N ASP A 103 -1.25 -10.32 7.53
CA ASP A 103 0.09 -10.68 8.02
C ASP A 103 1.11 -10.71 6.88
N VAL A 104 0.71 -11.15 5.68
CA VAL A 104 1.53 -11.04 4.47
C VAL A 104 1.88 -9.58 4.18
N LEU A 105 0.90 -8.67 4.20
CA LEU A 105 1.16 -7.24 4.00
C LEU A 105 2.09 -6.66 5.07
N ARG A 106 1.88 -7.00 6.34
CA ARG A 106 2.77 -6.61 7.45
C ARG A 106 4.19 -7.15 7.28
N GLN A 107 4.33 -8.38 6.78
CA GLN A 107 5.64 -8.95 6.51
C GLN A 107 6.33 -8.25 5.33
N LEU A 108 5.60 -7.99 4.25
CA LEU A 108 6.12 -7.23 3.10
C LEU A 108 6.62 -5.85 3.49
N THR A 109 5.95 -5.14 4.41
CA THR A 109 6.47 -3.84 4.87
C THR A 109 7.82 -3.95 5.56
N LYS A 110 8.12 -5.06 6.22
CA LYS A 110 9.42 -5.32 6.85
C LYS A 110 10.49 -5.75 5.82
N ASP A 111 10.11 -6.61 4.88
CA ASP A 111 11.03 -7.18 3.88
C ASP A 111 11.43 -6.18 2.80
N LEU A 112 10.63 -5.13 2.61
CA LEU A 112 10.88 -4.04 1.67
C LEU A 112 11.46 -2.78 2.35
N TRP A 113 11.69 -2.82 3.67
CA TRP A 113 12.16 -1.69 4.45
C TRP A 113 13.62 -1.32 4.14
N LEU A 114 14.09 -0.26 4.77
CA LEU A 114 15.47 0.24 4.62
C LEU A 114 16.51 -0.86 4.78
N GLY A 115 17.51 -0.85 3.91
CA GLY A 115 18.60 -1.82 3.90
C GLY A 115 18.28 -3.15 3.18
N LYS A 116 17.06 -3.35 2.69
CA LYS A 116 16.66 -4.54 1.92
C LYS A 116 16.77 -4.35 0.41
N THR A 117 16.82 -3.11 -0.04
CA THR A 117 16.97 -2.71 -1.44
C THR A 117 18.03 -1.63 -1.59
N PHE A 118 18.59 -1.45 -2.79
CA PHE A 118 19.67 -0.49 -3.04
C PHE A 118 19.22 0.98 -3.01
N CYS A 119 17.95 1.26 -3.21
CA CYS A 119 17.42 2.62 -3.19
C CYS A 119 16.19 2.72 -2.30
N ALA A 120 15.70 3.94 -2.10
CA ALA A 120 14.56 4.24 -1.24
C ALA A 120 13.18 3.99 -1.89
N HIS A 121 13.12 3.43 -3.10
CA HIS A 121 11.85 3.22 -3.80
C HIS A 121 10.94 2.24 -3.04
N ALA A 122 11.46 1.06 -2.69
CA ALA A 122 10.67 0.08 -1.95
C ALA A 122 10.32 0.53 -0.52
N PRO A 123 11.24 1.09 0.28
CA PRO A 123 10.88 1.72 1.55
C PRO A 123 9.78 2.77 1.41
N GLY A 124 9.92 3.69 0.44
CA GLY A 124 8.89 4.71 0.18
C GLY A 124 7.53 4.15 -0.26
N ALA A 125 7.53 2.98 -0.91
CA ALA A 125 6.29 2.30 -1.29
C ALA A 125 5.55 1.71 -0.08
N VAL A 126 6.28 1.23 0.93
CA VAL A 126 5.66 0.56 2.08
C VAL A 126 5.34 1.50 3.24
N GLU A 127 5.87 2.72 3.29
CA GLU A 127 5.51 3.71 4.31
C GLU A 127 3.99 3.97 4.36
N PRO A 128 3.30 4.36 3.26
CA PRO A 128 1.87 4.55 3.32
C PRO A 128 1.11 3.26 3.65
N LEU A 129 1.58 2.09 3.21
CA LEU A 129 0.94 0.82 3.53
C LEU A 129 1.03 0.49 5.02
N GLN A 130 2.21 0.65 5.63
CA GLN A 130 2.38 0.36 7.07
C GLN A 130 1.54 1.29 7.94
N SER A 131 1.46 2.56 7.60
CA SER A 131 0.63 3.52 8.34
C SER A 131 -0.87 3.29 8.10
N ALA A 132 -1.27 2.89 6.89
CA ALA A 132 -2.65 2.47 6.64
C ALA A 132 -3.04 1.26 7.48
N LEU A 133 -2.18 0.23 7.54
CA LEU A 133 -2.40 -0.95 8.41
C LEU A 133 -2.36 -0.61 9.90
N LYS A 134 -1.63 0.42 10.31
CA LYS A 134 -1.55 0.87 11.70
C LYS A 134 -2.82 1.59 12.15
N TYR A 135 -3.32 2.52 11.34
CA TYR A 135 -4.40 3.43 11.74
C TYR A 135 -5.78 2.99 11.24
N PHE A 136 -5.86 2.24 10.16
CA PHE A 136 -7.10 1.88 9.48
C PHE A 136 -7.31 0.37 9.33
N LEU A 137 -6.65 -0.43 10.16
CA LEU A 137 -6.78 -1.89 10.15
C LEU A 137 -8.22 -2.39 10.09
N PRO A 138 -9.19 -1.81 10.83
CA PRO A 138 -10.59 -2.26 10.76
C PRO A 138 -11.22 -2.18 9.36
N GLU A 139 -10.75 -1.28 8.49
CA GLU A 139 -11.25 -1.20 7.10
C GLU A 139 -10.74 -2.37 6.25
N PHE A 140 -9.51 -2.82 6.51
CA PHE A 140 -8.94 -4.01 5.87
C PHE A 140 -9.66 -5.27 6.34
N GLU A 141 -9.88 -5.42 7.64
CA GLU A 141 -10.58 -6.55 8.24
C GLU A 141 -12.04 -6.65 7.77
N ALA A 142 -12.73 -5.51 7.63
CA ALA A 142 -14.10 -5.46 7.13
C ALA A 142 -14.25 -5.94 5.68
N LYS A 143 -13.18 -5.86 4.87
CA LYS A 143 -13.15 -6.33 3.49
C LYS A 143 -12.66 -7.77 3.33
N ILE A 144 -12.14 -8.38 4.39
CA ILE A 144 -11.82 -9.81 4.37
C ILE A 144 -13.12 -10.58 4.25
N GLY A 145 -13.25 -11.30 3.15
CA GLY A 145 -14.50 -11.98 2.78
C GLY A 145 -14.86 -13.09 3.75
N ASN A 146 -16.16 -13.36 3.83
CA ASN A 146 -16.69 -14.55 4.51
C ASN A 146 -16.37 -15.85 3.75
N ASN A 147 -15.72 -15.80 2.61
CA ASN A 147 -15.24 -16.91 1.81
C ASN A 147 -13.86 -17.36 2.29
N VAL A 148 -13.75 -17.69 3.56
CA VAL A 148 -12.53 -18.30 4.10
C VAL A 148 -12.27 -19.59 3.34
N VAL A 149 -11.17 -19.65 2.60
CA VAL A 149 -10.73 -20.90 1.97
C VAL A 149 -10.44 -21.90 3.10
N PRO A 150 -11.10 -23.08 3.13
CA PRO A 150 -10.84 -24.09 4.15
C PRO A 150 -9.34 -24.41 4.20
N GLU A 151 -8.82 -24.64 5.40
CA GLU A 151 -7.40 -24.92 5.64
C GLU A 151 -6.87 -26.07 4.77
N GLU A 152 -7.73 -27.02 4.41
CA GLU A 152 -7.46 -28.14 3.50
C GLU A 152 -7.11 -27.72 2.06
N GLN A 153 -7.44 -26.48 1.66
CA GLN A 153 -7.12 -25.91 0.33
C GLN A 153 -5.90 -24.99 0.35
N LEU A 154 -5.32 -24.78 1.52
CA LEU A 154 -4.08 -24.03 1.66
C LEU A 154 -2.90 -24.95 1.30
N SER A 155 -1.88 -24.39 0.65
CA SER A 155 -0.62 -25.11 0.47
C SER A 155 0.01 -25.42 1.84
N PRO A 156 0.95 -26.38 1.94
CA PRO A 156 1.66 -26.70 3.20
C PRO A 156 2.37 -25.50 3.84
N THR A 157 2.53 -24.40 3.12
CA THR A 157 3.10 -23.13 3.60
C THR A 157 2.04 -22.14 4.09
N GLY A 158 0.74 -22.53 4.14
CA GLY A 158 -0.36 -21.64 4.54
C GLY A 158 -0.73 -20.56 3.49
N VAL A 159 -0.11 -20.62 2.32
CA VAL A 159 -0.41 -19.69 1.21
C VAL A 159 -1.48 -20.34 0.33
N PRO A 160 -2.54 -19.60 -0.06
CA PRO A 160 -3.53 -20.13 -0.99
C PRO A 160 -2.85 -20.66 -2.26
N SER A 161 -3.19 -21.88 -2.66
CA SER A 161 -2.70 -22.45 -3.91
C SER A 161 -3.25 -21.61 -5.07
N PHE A 162 -2.39 -20.91 -5.78
CA PHE A 162 -2.74 -20.13 -6.98
C PHE A 162 -3.17 -20.99 -8.19
N ALA A 163 -3.30 -22.30 -8.01
CA ALA A 163 -3.64 -23.24 -9.08
C ALA A 163 -5.03 -23.02 -9.71
N ASN A 164 -5.90 -22.22 -9.09
CA ASN A 164 -7.26 -21.93 -9.57
C ASN A 164 -7.53 -20.45 -9.85
N SER A 165 -6.51 -19.60 -9.97
CA SER A 165 -6.70 -18.24 -10.46
C SER A 165 -6.84 -18.20 -11.97
N GLU A 166 -7.88 -18.82 -12.51
CA GLU A 166 -8.33 -18.49 -13.86
C GLU A 166 -8.71 -17.01 -13.89
N LYS A 167 -7.92 -16.23 -14.66
CA LYS A 167 -8.10 -14.81 -14.96
C LYS A 167 -7.62 -13.79 -13.94
N VAL A 168 -6.39 -13.91 -13.49
CA VAL A 168 -5.63 -12.69 -13.19
C VAL A 168 -5.04 -12.23 -14.54
N GLU A 169 -5.55 -11.14 -15.08
CA GLU A 169 -4.87 -10.48 -16.20
C GLU A 169 -3.47 -10.11 -15.71
N VAL A 170 -2.49 -10.86 -16.22
CA VAL A 170 -1.09 -10.55 -15.99
C VAL A 170 -0.87 -9.15 -16.55
N TYR A 171 -0.45 -8.21 -15.68
CA TYR A 171 -0.05 -6.88 -16.12
C TYR A 171 0.90 -6.99 -17.31
N GLN A 172 0.43 -6.60 -18.49
CA GLN A 172 1.27 -6.42 -19.66
C GLN A 172 1.94 -5.06 -19.51
N PRO A 173 3.27 -4.98 -19.40
CA PRO A 173 3.93 -3.68 -19.42
C PRO A 173 3.55 -2.96 -20.71
N VAL A 174 3.11 -1.70 -20.56
CA VAL A 174 2.82 -0.85 -21.73
C VAL A 174 4.07 -0.82 -22.57
N LYS A 175 3.99 -1.37 -23.80
CA LYS A 175 5.09 -1.28 -24.76
C LYS A 175 5.40 0.20 -24.93
N ALA A 176 6.65 0.58 -24.63
CA ALA A 176 7.13 1.91 -24.94
C ALA A 176 6.81 2.18 -26.42
N THR A 177 5.91 3.11 -26.69
CA THR A 177 5.70 3.62 -28.05
C THR A 177 7.00 4.31 -28.43
N ASN A 178 7.74 3.69 -29.34
CA ASN A 178 8.95 4.28 -29.92
C ASN A 178 8.61 5.70 -30.39
N GLY A 179 9.44 6.65 -29.94
CA GLY A 179 9.30 8.06 -30.18
C GLY A 179 8.93 8.42 -31.60
N GLN A 180 7.85 9.15 -31.70
CA GLN A 180 7.71 10.15 -32.75
C GLN A 180 7.83 11.53 -32.08
N SER A 181 9.00 12.13 -32.27
CA SER A 181 9.30 13.53 -32.07
C SER A 181 8.31 14.40 -32.85
N VAL A 182 7.71 15.34 -32.17
CA VAL A 182 7.28 16.63 -32.72
C VAL A 182 8.04 17.71 -31.98
#